data_1d4051c24db90b9dc7daaef89629cac0
#
_entry.id   1d4051c24db90b9dc7daaef89629cac0
#
_cell.length_a   1.000
_cell.length_b   1.000
_cell.length_c   1.000
_cell.angle_alpha   90.00
_cell.angle_beta   90.00
_cell.angle_gamma   90.00
#
_symmetry.space_group_name_H-M   'P 1'
#
loop_
_entity.id
_entity.type
_entity.pdbx_description
1 polymer ?
#
loop_
_entity_poly.entity_id
_entity_poly.type
_entity_poly.pdbx_seq_one_letter_code
_entity_poly.pdbx_strand_id
1 'polypeptide(L)'
;MPKEILHLTAQHTSENGICLAIRNLSANYPLHWHDYYEIEYVTSGSGKCLINDVEFDFKVGDLLFLTPSDFEEVLLEPNTNATFINISFDNNWINNDIYGNLSEGIIIPDYPAKFIECINSEYDNNDVHNALYIRYMLNCVLIDIIRKSTDINNNVSTSKYSEYVHKALKYTHAHFREQISQTDVADNIGLSRNYFCSKFHSEVGMTFKQFLTELRLKYSVSLLINSDLSITDVCMLSGFNDFSNYFHIFKKRYTLSPLQYRKAHTKSDKINFESIEQTYHTRDTKSDSSRILKINK
;
A
#
# COMPACT_ATOMS: atom_id res chain seq x y z
N MET A 1 21.92 8.28 -2.07
CA MET A 1 21.16 7.99 -3.30
C MET A 1 19.69 7.97 -2.89
N PRO A 2 18.74 8.51 -3.66
CA PRO A 2 17.34 8.36 -3.33
C PRO A 2 17.01 6.85 -3.35
N LYS A 3 16.38 6.32 -2.28
CA LYS A 3 15.88 4.95 -2.27
C LYS A 3 14.90 4.80 -3.44
N GLU A 4 15.07 3.76 -4.26
CA GLU A 4 14.06 3.39 -5.25
C GLU A 4 12.83 2.91 -4.50
N ILE A 5 11.68 3.47 -4.83
CA ILE A 5 10.41 3.09 -4.23
C ILE A 5 9.72 2.16 -5.22
N LEU A 6 9.44 0.93 -4.79
CA LEU A 6 8.68 -0.03 -5.57
C LEU A 6 7.19 0.33 -5.54
N HIS A 7 6.50 0.07 -6.63
CA HIS A 7 5.05 0.10 -6.69
C HIS A 7 4.54 -1.30 -7.00
N LEU A 8 3.65 -1.80 -6.17
CA LEU A 8 2.94 -3.05 -6.37
C LEU A 8 1.55 -2.75 -6.90
N THR A 9 1.17 -3.39 -7.99
CA THR A 9 -0.14 -3.20 -8.61
C THR A 9 -1.14 -4.25 -8.16
N ALA A 10 -2.43 -3.93 -8.31
CA ALA A 10 -3.57 -4.83 -8.08
C ALA A 10 -3.57 -6.14 -8.90
N GLN A 11 -2.53 -6.46 -9.66
CA GLN A 11 -2.37 -7.79 -10.26
C GLN A 11 -2.24 -8.91 -9.21
N HIS A 12 -1.98 -8.55 -7.95
CA HIS A 12 -2.03 -9.46 -6.81
C HIS A 12 -3.45 -9.65 -6.25
N THR A 13 -4.42 -8.82 -6.64
CA THR A 13 -5.82 -9.14 -6.37
C THR A 13 -6.29 -10.10 -7.46
N SER A 14 -6.85 -11.24 -7.08
CA SER A 14 -7.46 -12.20 -8.00
C SER A 14 -8.51 -11.51 -8.88
N GLU A 15 -9.00 -12.15 -9.93
CA GLU A 15 -10.13 -11.66 -10.76
C GLU A 15 -11.33 -11.21 -9.91
N ASN A 16 -11.42 -11.67 -8.66
CA ASN A 16 -12.47 -11.32 -7.69
C ASN A 16 -12.15 -10.10 -6.81
N GLY A 17 -11.01 -9.42 -7.00
CA GLY A 17 -10.66 -8.22 -6.24
C GLY A 17 -10.15 -8.46 -4.80
N ILE A 18 -9.85 -9.71 -4.44
CA ILE A 18 -9.20 -10.09 -3.18
C ILE A 18 -8.15 -11.17 -3.42
N CYS A 19 -7.03 -11.08 -2.74
CA CYS A 19 -5.98 -12.10 -2.73
C CYS A 19 -5.52 -12.37 -1.30
N LEU A 20 -5.28 -13.63 -0.98
CA LEU A 20 -4.69 -14.06 0.26
C LEU A 20 -3.41 -14.84 -0.04
N ALA A 21 -2.33 -14.48 0.64
CA ALA A 21 -1.02 -15.08 0.46
C ALA A 21 -0.29 -15.24 1.80
N ILE A 22 0.66 -16.17 1.86
CA ILE A 22 1.65 -16.23 2.93
C ILE A 22 2.91 -15.50 2.45
N ARG A 23 3.23 -14.39 3.08
CA ARG A 23 4.43 -13.59 2.79
C ARG A 23 5.55 -13.97 3.74
N ASN A 24 6.65 -14.47 3.20
CA ASN A 24 7.84 -14.82 3.96
C ASN A 24 8.97 -13.85 3.65
N LEU A 25 9.47 -13.13 4.63
CA LEU A 25 10.57 -12.21 4.50
C LEU A 25 11.81 -12.77 5.18
N SER A 26 12.93 -12.85 4.45
CA SER A 26 14.26 -13.24 4.95
C SER A 26 15.27 -12.09 4.88
N ALA A 27 14.85 -10.92 4.44
CA ALA A 27 15.61 -9.69 4.35
C ALA A 27 14.66 -8.49 4.43
N ASN A 28 15.23 -7.29 4.54
CA ASN A 28 14.45 -6.05 4.47
C ASN A 28 13.62 -6.00 3.19
N TYR A 29 12.37 -5.60 3.34
CA TYR A 29 11.52 -5.33 2.19
C TYR A 29 11.55 -3.82 1.90
N PRO A 30 11.94 -3.42 0.68
CA PRO A 30 12.22 -2.02 0.39
C PRO A 30 10.97 -1.16 0.44
N LEU A 31 11.16 0.16 0.58
CA LEU A 31 10.07 1.12 0.55
C LEU A 31 9.25 0.96 -0.73
N HIS A 32 7.97 0.71 -0.55
CA HIS A 32 7.00 0.49 -1.63
C HIS A 32 5.64 1.10 -1.29
N TRP A 33 4.73 1.07 -2.22
CA TRP A 33 3.32 1.43 -2.05
C TRP A 33 2.47 0.67 -3.08
N HIS A 34 1.17 0.61 -2.86
CA HIS A 34 0.22 -0.08 -3.71
C HIS A 34 -1.10 0.70 -3.83
N ASP A 35 -1.97 0.30 -4.77
CA ASP A 35 -3.25 0.93 -5.05
C ASP A 35 -4.46 0.11 -4.51
N TYR A 36 -4.21 -0.81 -3.62
CA TYR A 36 -5.19 -1.67 -2.94
C TYR A 36 -5.05 -1.53 -1.41
N TYR A 37 -6.04 -2.05 -0.68
CA TYR A 37 -5.97 -2.21 0.77
C TYR A 37 -5.24 -3.48 1.13
N GLU A 38 -4.51 -3.46 2.23
CA GLU A 38 -3.74 -4.61 2.68
C GLU A 38 -3.85 -4.78 4.18
N ILE A 39 -4.02 -6.03 4.59
CA ILE A 39 -3.93 -6.47 5.98
C ILE A 39 -2.81 -7.50 6.05
N GLU A 40 -1.84 -7.26 6.91
CA GLU A 40 -0.77 -8.19 7.22
C GLU A 40 -0.86 -8.63 8.68
N TYR A 41 -1.06 -9.92 8.90
CA TYR A 41 -1.05 -10.50 10.24
C TYR A 41 0.25 -11.24 10.49
N VAL A 42 0.99 -10.87 11.53
CA VAL A 42 2.29 -11.44 11.84
C VAL A 42 2.12 -12.81 12.49
N THR A 43 2.55 -13.87 11.81
CA THR A 43 2.47 -15.25 12.30
C THR A 43 3.81 -15.75 12.86
N SER A 44 4.92 -15.16 12.44
CA SER A 44 6.27 -15.51 12.90
C SER A 44 7.22 -14.33 12.77
N GLY A 45 8.20 -14.25 13.66
CA GLY A 45 9.24 -13.22 13.63
C GLY A 45 8.84 -11.89 14.25
N SER A 46 9.74 -10.93 14.12
CA SER A 46 9.59 -9.56 14.58
C SER A 46 10.51 -8.64 13.79
N GLY A 47 10.26 -7.36 13.83
CA GLY A 47 11.06 -6.36 13.13
C GLY A 47 10.48 -4.97 13.30
N LYS A 48 10.83 -4.08 12.37
CA LYS A 48 10.29 -2.74 12.29
C LYS A 48 9.58 -2.54 10.96
N CYS A 49 8.48 -1.82 11.00
CA CYS A 49 7.76 -1.38 9.82
C CYS A 49 7.69 0.14 9.81
N LEU A 50 8.05 0.76 8.70
CA LEU A 50 7.84 2.19 8.48
C LEU A 50 6.59 2.35 7.63
N ILE A 51 5.55 2.94 8.19
CA ILE A 51 4.34 3.31 7.46
C ILE A 51 4.29 4.84 7.37
N ASN A 52 4.34 5.38 6.16
CA ASN A 52 4.35 6.84 5.92
C ASN A 52 5.42 7.58 6.74
N ASP A 53 6.63 7.01 6.82
CA ASP A 53 7.77 7.50 7.61
C ASP A 53 7.57 7.43 9.15
N VAL A 54 6.50 6.84 9.66
CA VAL A 54 6.33 6.51 11.09
C VAL A 54 6.85 5.10 11.33
N GLU A 55 7.81 4.97 12.25
CA GLU A 55 8.39 3.69 12.61
C GLU A 55 7.56 2.99 13.69
N PHE A 56 7.26 1.72 13.47
CA PHE A 56 6.57 0.83 14.39
C PHE A 56 7.40 -0.44 14.59
N ASP A 57 7.48 -0.93 15.81
CA ASP A 57 7.92 -2.30 16.07
C ASP A 57 6.76 -3.26 15.83
N PHE A 58 7.03 -4.42 15.22
CA PHE A 58 6.05 -5.48 15.07
C PHE A 58 6.56 -6.83 15.61
N LYS A 59 5.66 -7.65 16.07
CA LYS A 59 5.88 -9.00 16.60
C LYS A 59 4.73 -9.93 16.23
N VAL A 60 4.89 -11.21 16.53
CA VAL A 60 3.81 -12.20 16.36
C VAL A 60 2.54 -11.76 17.08
N GLY A 61 1.43 -11.83 16.37
CA GLY A 61 0.10 -11.41 16.84
C GLY A 61 -0.27 -9.98 16.47
N ASP A 62 0.64 -9.18 15.93
CA ASP A 62 0.31 -7.84 15.48
C ASP A 62 -0.35 -7.87 14.09
N LEU A 63 -1.23 -6.91 13.85
CA LEU A 63 -1.90 -6.71 12.58
C LEU A 63 -1.50 -5.35 12.01
N LEU A 64 -0.94 -5.35 10.80
CA LEU A 64 -0.66 -4.17 10.02
C LEU A 64 -1.83 -3.95 9.05
N PHE A 65 -2.30 -2.73 8.95
CA PHE A 65 -3.30 -2.31 7.97
C PHE A 65 -2.73 -1.18 7.13
N LEU A 66 -2.83 -1.30 5.82
CA LEU A 66 -2.33 -0.33 4.85
C LEU A 66 -3.49 0.06 3.90
N THR A 67 -3.57 1.32 3.61
CA THR A 67 -4.53 1.86 2.64
C THR A 67 -3.86 2.06 1.27
N PRO A 68 -4.64 2.19 0.19
CA PRO A 68 -4.08 2.61 -1.09
C PRO A 68 -3.25 3.87 -0.92
N SER A 69 -2.00 3.79 -1.38
CA SER A 69 -1.02 4.89 -1.35
C SER A 69 -0.29 5.11 -0.02
N ASP A 70 -0.49 4.28 1.00
CA ASP A 70 0.46 4.25 2.12
C ASP A 70 1.82 3.73 1.63
N PHE A 71 2.87 4.32 2.17
CA PHE A 71 4.24 3.88 1.91
C PHE A 71 4.67 2.96 3.03
N GLU A 72 5.11 1.77 2.67
CA GLU A 72 5.63 0.78 3.62
C GLU A 72 7.08 0.42 3.33
N GLU A 73 7.88 0.25 4.39
CA GLU A 73 9.20 -0.39 4.37
C GLU A 73 9.29 -1.34 5.57
N VAL A 74 9.66 -2.60 5.34
CA VAL A 74 9.87 -3.56 6.44
C VAL A 74 11.35 -3.77 6.67
N LEU A 75 11.79 -3.61 7.92
CA LEU A 75 13.17 -3.77 8.35
C LEU A 75 13.28 -4.95 9.31
N LEU A 76 14.09 -5.93 8.94
CA LEU A 76 14.40 -7.09 9.77
C LEU A 76 15.80 -6.97 10.36
N GLU A 77 15.99 -7.50 11.56
CA GLU A 77 17.33 -7.69 12.10
C GLU A 77 18.13 -8.70 11.25
N PRO A 78 19.44 -8.56 11.16
CA PRO A 78 20.27 -9.49 10.40
C PRO A 78 20.05 -10.95 10.80
N ASN A 79 19.85 -11.83 9.81
CA ASN A 79 19.59 -13.26 9.97
C ASN A 79 18.27 -13.59 10.72
N THR A 80 17.31 -12.72 10.72
CA THR A 80 15.94 -12.99 11.17
C THR A 80 14.99 -13.11 10.00
N ASN A 81 13.87 -13.79 10.22
CA ASN A 81 12.80 -13.96 9.25
C ASN A 81 11.49 -13.51 9.87
N ALA A 82 10.58 -13.05 9.05
CA ALA A 82 9.20 -12.79 9.46
C ALA A 82 8.23 -13.42 8.45
N THR A 83 7.08 -13.89 8.96
CA THR A 83 6.01 -14.48 8.15
C THR A 83 4.71 -13.79 8.46
N PHE A 84 3.98 -13.43 7.41
CA PHE A 84 2.70 -12.76 7.49
C PHE A 84 1.63 -13.55 6.74
N ILE A 85 0.40 -13.52 7.24
CA ILE A 85 -0.79 -13.75 6.41
C ILE A 85 -1.12 -12.40 5.80
N ASN A 86 -1.01 -12.31 4.48
CA ASN A 86 -1.26 -11.11 3.71
C ASN A 86 -2.63 -11.22 3.04
N ILE A 87 -3.50 -10.23 3.21
CA ILE A 87 -4.82 -10.12 2.59
C ILE A 87 -4.86 -8.78 1.86
N SER A 88 -4.74 -8.80 0.54
CA SER A 88 -4.88 -7.63 -0.31
C SER A 88 -6.26 -7.61 -0.97
N PHE A 89 -6.92 -6.45 -1.00
CA PHE A 89 -8.29 -6.32 -1.51
C PHE A 89 -8.57 -4.92 -2.04
N ASP A 90 -9.51 -4.83 -2.97
CA ASP A 90 -10.01 -3.57 -3.50
C ASP A 90 -11.18 -3.01 -2.67
N ASN A 91 -11.61 -1.79 -2.98
CA ASN A 91 -12.70 -1.11 -2.28
C ASN A 91 -14.08 -1.80 -2.42
N ASN A 92 -14.26 -2.70 -3.40
CA ASN A 92 -15.53 -3.44 -3.56
C ASN A 92 -15.76 -4.43 -2.42
N TRP A 93 -14.72 -4.79 -1.69
CA TRP A 93 -14.80 -5.67 -0.52
C TRP A 93 -15.18 -4.93 0.76
N ILE A 94 -15.13 -3.61 0.75
CA ILE A 94 -15.42 -2.76 1.92
C ILE A 94 -16.90 -2.33 1.89
N ASN A 95 -17.58 -2.45 3.02
CA ASN A 95 -18.93 -1.93 3.17
C ASN A 95 -18.91 -0.39 3.10
N ASN A 96 -19.83 0.19 2.35
CA ASN A 96 -19.93 1.64 2.16
C ASN A 96 -20.06 2.41 3.49
N ASP A 97 -20.69 1.82 4.50
CA ASP A 97 -20.90 2.45 5.81
C ASP A 97 -19.59 2.65 6.59
N ILE A 98 -18.53 1.89 6.25
CA ILE A 98 -17.22 1.95 6.93
C ILE A 98 -16.13 2.54 6.07
N TYR A 99 -16.29 2.57 4.75
CA TYR A 99 -15.28 3.01 3.79
C TYR A 99 -14.69 4.39 4.12
N GLY A 100 -15.54 5.36 4.43
CA GLY A 100 -15.12 6.73 4.76
C GLY A 100 -14.44 6.90 6.13
N ASN A 101 -14.46 5.85 6.96
CA ASN A 101 -13.88 5.87 8.31
C ASN A 101 -12.53 5.16 8.40
N LEU A 102 -12.08 4.52 7.32
CA LEU A 102 -10.74 3.93 7.25
C LEU A 102 -9.71 5.06 7.16
N SER A 103 -8.88 5.15 8.18
CA SER A 103 -7.78 6.10 8.24
C SER A 103 -6.55 5.56 7.48
N GLU A 104 -5.45 6.26 7.57
CA GLU A 104 -4.12 5.82 7.10
C GLU A 104 -3.66 4.52 7.75
N GLY A 105 -2.59 3.95 7.19
CA GLY A 105 -1.98 2.72 7.66
C GLY A 105 -1.62 2.75 9.15
N ILE A 106 -1.83 1.63 9.83
CA ILE A 106 -1.70 1.50 11.27
C ILE A 106 -1.23 0.10 11.65
N ILE A 107 -0.50 -0.01 12.78
CA ILE A 107 -0.26 -1.30 13.43
C ILE A 107 -1.16 -1.42 14.66
N ILE A 108 -1.82 -2.56 14.77
CA ILE A 108 -2.64 -2.94 15.92
C ILE A 108 -1.93 -4.06 16.65
N PRO A 109 -1.39 -3.80 17.86
CA PRO A 109 -0.69 -4.80 18.63
C PRO A 109 -1.65 -5.85 19.18
N ASP A 110 -1.14 -7.08 19.30
CA ASP A 110 -1.82 -8.22 19.93
C ASP A 110 -3.27 -8.41 19.41
N TYR A 111 -3.45 -8.35 18.07
CA TYR A 111 -4.75 -8.52 17.43
C TYR A 111 -5.22 -9.99 17.51
N PRO A 112 -6.46 -10.27 17.90
CA PRO A 112 -6.97 -11.64 17.96
C PRO A 112 -7.00 -12.28 16.55
N ALA A 113 -6.31 -13.39 16.37
CA ALA A 113 -6.20 -14.10 15.08
C ALA A 113 -7.54 -14.59 14.49
N LYS A 114 -8.58 -14.72 15.31
CA LYS A 114 -9.84 -15.39 14.99
C LYS A 114 -10.42 -15.07 13.60
N PHE A 115 -10.57 -13.80 13.26
CA PHE A 115 -11.14 -13.40 11.97
C PHE A 115 -10.19 -13.67 10.81
N ILE A 116 -8.88 -13.48 11.04
CA ILE A 116 -7.82 -13.76 10.04
C ILE A 116 -7.76 -15.25 9.76
N GLU A 117 -7.85 -16.10 10.79
CA GLU A 117 -7.90 -17.55 10.66
C GLU A 117 -9.16 -18.00 9.92
N CYS A 118 -10.33 -17.41 10.20
CA CYS A 118 -11.55 -17.68 9.46
C CYS A 118 -11.40 -17.33 7.97
N ILE A 119 -10.89 -16.16 7.64
CA ILE A 119 -10.66 -15.74 6.24
C ILE A 119 -9.68 -16.72 5.58
N ASN A 120 -8.57 -17.06 6.27
CA ASN A 120 -7.55 -17.95 5.74
C ASN A 120 -8.08 -19.38 5.51
N SER A 121 -8.95 -19.88 6.37
CA SER A 121 -9.54 -21.23 6.21
C SER A 121 -10.58 -21.30 5.10
N GLU A 122 -11.30 -20.20 4.87
CA GLU A 122 -12.37 -20.16 3.89
C GLU A 122 -11.85 -19.77 2.48
N TYR A 123 -10.68 -19.18 2.37
CA TYR A 123 -10.18 -18.66 1.07
C TYR A 123 -10.07 -19.75 -0.01
N ASP A 124 -9.71 -20.97 0.36
CA ASP A 124 -9.59 -22.12 -0.54
C ASP A 124 -10.89 -22.96 -0.62
N ASN A 125 -11.93 -22.57 0.10
CA ASN A 125 -13.20 -23.29 0.13
C ASN A 125 -14.04 -22.93 -1.11
N ASN A 126 -14.50 -23.91 -1.87
CA ASN A 126 -15.30 -23.72 -3.08
C ASN A 126 -16.82 -23.64 -2.81
N ASP A 127 -17.25 -23.32 -1.59
CA ASP A 127 -18.67 -23.12 -1.29
C ASP A 127 -19.20 -21.87 -1.98
N VAL A 128 -20.44 -21.92 -2.45
CA VAL A 128 -21.10 -20.81 -3.17
C VAL A 128 -21.21 -19.54 -2.32
N HIS A 129 -21.19 -19.64 -1.01
CA HIS A 129 -21.27 -18.50 -0.08
C HIS A 129 -19.92 -18.02 0.45
N ASN A 130 -18.83 -18.64 0.04
CA ASN A 130 -17.48 -18.34 0.51
C ASN A 130 -17.12 -16.84 0.37
N ALA A 131 -17.29 -16.27 -0.82
CA ALA A 131 -16.97 -14.84 -1.04
C ALA A 131 -17.76 -13.91 -0.11
N LEU A 132 -19.02 -14.27 0.18
CA LEU A 132 -19.85 -13.49 1.10
C LEU A 132 -19.37 -13.64 2.54
N TYR A 133 -19.01 -14.87 2.97
CA TYR A 133 -18.47 -15.13 4.29
C TYR A 133 -17.16 -14.37 4.53
N ILE A 134 -16.20 -14.47 3.60
CA ILE A 134 -14.93 -13.74 3.65
C ILE A 134 -15.17 -12.23 3.73
N ARG A 135 -16.10 -11.68 2.92
CA ARG A 135 -16.47 -10.27 2.97
C ARG A 135 -16.93 -9.83 4.35
N TYR A 136 -17.81 -10.60 5.00
CA TYR A 136 -18.29 -10.25 6.35
C TYR A 136 -17.18 -10.33 7.38
N MET A 137 -16.33 -11.36 7.33
CA MET A 137 -15.20 -11.50 8.26
C MET A 137 -14.20 -10.34 8.07
N LEU A 138 -13.87 -10.01 6.82
CA LEU A 138 -13.01 -8.87 6.49
C LEU A 138 -13.57 -7.55 7.04
N ASN A 139 -14.87 -7.29 6.85
CA ASN A 139 -15.49 -6.08 7.37
C ASN A 139 -15.54 -6.05 8.91
N CYS A 140 -15.63 -7.18 9.60
CA CYS A 140 -15.44 -7.24 11.05
C CYS A 140 -14.03 -6.79 11.45
N VAL A 141 -12.98 -7.27 10.74
CA VAL A 141 -11.61 -6.83 10.97
C VAL A 141 -11.47 -5.31 10.74
N LEU A 142 -12.05 -4.79 9.65
CA LEU A 142 -12.01 -3.35 9.36
C LEU A 142 -12.73 -2.50 10.41
N ILE A 143 -13.85 -2.97 10.96
CA ILE A 143 -14.54 -2.30 12.07
C ILE A 143 -13.65 -2.28 13.33
N ASP A 144 -12.97 -3.38 13.63
CA ASP A 144 -12.04 -3.43 14.76
C ASP A 144 -10.84 -2.49 14.56
N ILE A 145 -10.32 -2.39 13.32
CA ILE A 145 -9.28 -1.42 12.95
C ILE A 145 -9.75 0.01 13.23
N ILE A 146 -10.96 0.38 12.78
CA ILE A 146 -11.53 1.72 13.01
C ILE A 146 -11.68 2.01 14.51
N ARG A 147 -12.18 1.07 15.29
CA ARG A 147 -12.34 1.24 16.75
C ARG A 147 -10.99 1.45 17.44
N LYS A 148 -10.01 0.61 17.10
CA LYS A 148 -8.68 0.69 17.73
C LYS A 148 -7.86 1.88 17.25
N SER A 149 -8.03 2.33 15.99
CA SER A 149 -7.35 3.52 15.48
C SER A 149 -7.75 4.79 16.24
N THR A 150 -8.99 4.87 16.68
CA THR A 150 -9.47 6.00 17.51
C THR A 150 -8.75 6.05 18.87
N ASP A 151 -8.51 4.89 19.47
CA ASP A 151 -7.82 4.77 20.76
C ASP A 151 -6.30 5.02 20.63
N ILE A 152 -5.68 4.52 19.56
CA ILE A 152 -4.24 4.66 19.29
C ILE A 152 -3.90 6.10 18.92
N ASN A 153 -4.68 6.76 18.10
CA ASN A 153 -4.46 8.16 17.70
C ASN A 153 -4.52 9.13 18.90
N ASN A 154 -5.20 8.76 19.97
CA ASN A 154 -5.17 9.52 21.23
C ASN A 154 -3.87 9.32 22.04
N ASN A 155 -3.06 8.29 21.73
CA ASN A 155 -1.88 7.91 22.49
C ASN A 155 -0.55 8.02 21.71
N VAL A 156 -0.58 8.13 20.37
CA VAL A 156 0.64 8.18 19.54
C VAL A 156 0.94 9.61 19.13
N SER A 157 1.71 10.29 19.93
CA SER A 157 2.27 11.63 19.72
C SER A 157 3.66 11.59 19.06
N THR A 158 3.95 10.66 18.17
CA THR A 158 5.29 10.56 17.54
C THR A 158 5.28 10.58 16.03
N SER A 159 4.23 11.14 15.41
CA SER A 159 4.28 11.38 13.98
C SER A 159 5.37 12.41 13.64
N LYS A 160 6.24 12.07 12.69
CA LYS A 160 7.24 12.98 12.12
C LYS A 160 6.61 14.25 11.55
N TYR A 161 5.35 14.15 11.13
CA TYR A 161 4.61 15.23 10.51
C TYR A 161 3.54 15.78 11.45
N SER A 162 3.27 17.09 11.34
CA SER A 162 2.14 17.70 12.01
C SER A 162 0.80 17.19 11.44
N GLU A 163 -0.27 17.25 12.22
CA GLU A 163 -1.64 16.89 11.80
C GLU A 163 -2.04 17.53 10.46
N TYR A 164 -1.62 18.76 10.20
CA TYR A 164 -1.90 19.46 8.94
C TYR A 164 -1.21 18.83 7.75
N VAL A 165 0.07 18.44 7.90
CA VAL A 165 0.83 17.78 6.83
C VAL A 165 0.29 16.37 6.58
N HIS A 166 -0.11 15.63 7.63
CA HIS A 166 -0.79 14.36 7.48
C HIS A 166 -2.09 14.49 6.68
N LYS A 167 -2.96 15.43 7.04
CA LYS A 167 -4.20 15.70 6.28
C LYS A 167 -3.92 16.07 4.83
N ALA A 168 -2.87 16.86 4.58
CA ALA A 168 -2.46 17.23 3.23
C ALA A 168 -1.97 16.03 2.42
N LEU A 169 -1.14 15.16 3.01
CA LEU A 169 -0.68 13.92 2.37
C LEU A 169 -1.84 13.01 2.04
N LYS A 170 -2.73 12.76 3.00
CA LYS A 170 -3.95 11.94 2.81
C LYS A 170 -4.83 12.48 1.69
N TYR A 171 -5.14 13.78 1.69
CA TYR A 171 -5.92 14.40 0.62
C TYR A 171 -5.22 14.27 -0.74
N THR A 172 -3.91 14.49 -0.77
CA THR A 172 -3.12 14.40 -2.01
C THR A 172 -3.12 12.97 -2.56
N HIS A 173 -2.94 11.96 -1.72
CA HIS A 173 -2.98 10.57 -2.13
C HIS A 173 -4.35 10.15 -2.68
N ALA A 174 -5.44 10.64 -2.10
CA ALA A 174 -6.78 10.35 -2.60
C ALA A 174 -7.08 11.03 -3.95
N HIS A 175 -6.46 12.20 -4.23
CA HIS A 175 -6.83 13.07 -5.35
C HIS A 175 -5.70 13.35 -6.35
N PHE A 176 -4.52 12.72 -6.24
CA PHE A 176 -3.35 13.05 -7.07
C PHE A 176 -3.57 12.92 -8.57
N ARG A 177 -4.51 12.06 -8.99
CA ARG A 177 -4.89 11.89 -10.40
C ARG A 177 -5.78 13.01 -10.91
N GLU A 178 -6.38 13.78 -10.02
CA GLU A 178 -7.19 14.94 -10.35
C GLU A 178 -6.32 16.20 -10.49
N GLN A 179 -6.89 17.28 -11.02
CA GLN A 179 -6.19 18.54 -11.18
C GLN A 179 -6.20 19.35 -9.87
N ILE A 180 -5.54 18.82 -8.85
CA ILE A 180 -5.41 19.50 -7.55
C ILE A 180 -4.26 20.52 -7.55
N SER A 181 -4.50 21.62 -6.86
CA SER A 181 -3.53 22.69 -6.63
C SER A 181 -3.14 22.82 -5.15
N GLN A 182 -2.10 23.59 -4.88
CA GLN A 182 -1.71 23.96 -3.51
C GLN A 182 -2.84 24.65 -2.73
N THR A 183 -3.68 25.42 -3.46
CA THR A 183 -4.81 26.13 -2.86
C THR A 183 -5.89 25.14 -2.43
N ASP A 184 -6.25 24.17 -3.30
CA ASP A 184 -7.26 23.17 -2.99
C ASP A 184 -6.89 22.36 -1.75
N VAL A 185 -5.62 21.96 -1.64
CA VAL A 185 -5.13 21.24 -0.45
C VAL A 185 -5.15 22.13 0.79
N ALA A 186 -4.67 23.36 0.68
CA ALA A 186 -4.64 24.31 1.81
C ALA A 186 -6.05 24.59 2.33
N ASP A 187 -7.01 24.82 1.43
CA ASP A 187 -8.40 25.07 1.77
C ASP A 187 -9.04 23.85 2.45
N ASN A 188 -8.76 22.65 1.95
CA ASN A 188 -9.25 21.39 2.54
C ASN A 188 -8.78 21.18 3.99
N ILE A 189 -7.54 21.59 4.31
CA ILE A 189 -6.98 21.45 5.66
C ILE A 189 -7.13 22.69 6.54
N GLY A 190 -7.82 23.72 6.06
CA GLY A 190 -8.09 24.96 6.81
C GLY A 190 -6.87 25.87 7.00
N LEU A 191 -5.92 25.87 6.09
CA LEU A 191 -4.73 26.71 6.13
C LEU A 191 -4.68 27.69 4.97
N SER A 192 -3.96 28.83 5.16
CA SER A 192 -3.60 29.66 4.04
C SER A 192 -2.57 28.94 3.16
N ARG A 193 -2.65 29.15 1.83
CA ARG A 193 -1.72 28.54 0.86
C ARG A 193 -0.25 28.77 1.22
N ASN A 194 0.12 29.98 1.64
CA ASN A 194 1.50 30.29 1.96
C ASN A 194 1.99 29.55 3.20
N TYR A 195 1.19 29.48 4.24
CA TYR A 195 1.52 28.72 5.45
C TYR A 195 1.61 27.23 5.17
N PHE A 196 0.67 26.66 4.40
CA PHE A 196 0.73 25.28 3.94
C PHE A 196 2.03 24.98 3.19
N CYS A 197 2.36 25.77 2.16
CA CYS A 197 3.57 25.53 1.36
C CYS A 197 4.86 25.56 2.20
N SER A 198 4.97 26.52 3.13
CA SER A 198 6.13 26.64 4.01
C SER A 198 6.23 25.44 4.96
N LYS A 199 5.10 25.09 5.59
CA LYS A 199 5.03 23.99 6.56
C LYS A 199 5.27 22.63 5.89
N PHE A 200 4.65 22.39 4.74
CA PHE A 200 4.85 21.18 3.95
C PHE A 200 6.32 21.01 3.55
N HIS A 201 6.93 22.09 3.02
CA HIS A 201 8.35 22.05 2.65
C HIS A 201 9.28 21.78 3.85
N SER A 202 9.01 22.40 5.00
CA SER A 202 9.84 22.24 6.19
C SER A 202 9.77 20.82 6.78
N GLU A 203 8.63 20.16 6.67
CA GLU A 203 8.41 18.82 7.26
C GLU A 203 8.71 17.70 6.26
N VAL A 204 8.25 17.83 5.01
CA VAL A 204 8.41 16.79 3.97
C VAL A 204 9.77 16.89 3.24
N GLY A 205 10.44 18.04 3.32
CA GLY A 205 11.75 18.28 2.69
C GLY A 205 11.70 18.61 1.20
N MET A 206 10.48 18.67 0.61
CA MET A 206 10.27 19.05 -0.78
C MET A 206 9.02 19.92 -0.94
N THR A 207 8.90 20.64 -2.04
CA THR A 207 7.69 21.42 -2.31
C THR A 207 6.52 20.50 -2.62
N PHE A 208 5.29 20.94 -2.30
CA PHE A 208 4.07 20.18 -2.64
C PHE A 208 3.99 19.82 -4.14
N LYS A 209 4.39 20.74 -5.02
CA LYS A 209 4.42 20.49 -6.47
C LYS A 209 5.38 19.37 -6.85
N GLN A 210 6.55 19.32 -6.21
CA GLN A 210 7.51 18.22 -6.41
C GLN A 210 6.94 16.91 -5.90
N PHE A 211 6.37 16.90 -4.72
CA PHE A 211 5.72 15.71 -4.13
C PHE A 211 4.61 15.16 -5.04
N LEU A 212 3.66 16.00 -5.46
CA LEU A 212 2.57 15.61 -6.36
C LEU A 212 3.11 15.08 -7.70
N THR A 213 4.16 15.69 -8.23
CA THR A 213 4.79 15.24 -9.47
C THR A 213 5.45 13.87 -9.31
N GLU A 214 6.20 13.65 -8.22
CA GLU A 214 6.79 12.34 -7.93
C GLU A 214 5.73 11.24 -7.76
N LEU A 215 4.63 11.54 -7.06
CA LEU A 215 3.51 10.62 -6.88
C LEU A 215 2.88 10.22 -8.23
N ARG A 216 2.58 11.20 -9.08
CA ARG A 216 2.07 10.97 -10.44
C ARG A 216 3.04 10.19 -11.33
N LEU A 217 4.34 10.49 -11.25
CA LEU A 217 5.36 9.76 -11.99
C LEU A 217 5.45 8.30 -11.56
N LYS A 218 5.42 8.02 -10.25
CA LYS A 218 5.42 6.66 -9.71
C LYS A 218 4.20 5.88 -10.21
N TYR A 219 3.02 6.47 -10.14
CA TYR A 219 1.81 5.85 -10.66
C TYR A 219 1.89 5.61 -12.18
N SER A 220 2.47 6.54 -12.94
CA SER A 220 2.69 6.35 -14.37
C SER A 220 3.63 5.18 -14.69
N VAL A 221 4.67 4.97 -13.88
CA VAL A 221 5.57 3.81 -14.00
C VAL A 221 4.80 2.51 -13.81
N SER A 222 3.95 2.44 -12.82
CA SER A 222 3.08 1.29 -12.60
C SER A 222 2.23 0.98 -13.85
N LEU A 223 1.53 1.98 -14.38
CA LEU A 223 0.73 1.81 -15.58
C LEU A 223 1.57 1.40 -16.81
N LEU A 224 2.80 1.93 -16.93
CA LEU A 224 3.72 1.57 -18.02
C LEU A 224 4.11 0.09 -18.01
N ILE A 225 4.36 -0.46 -16.84
CA ILE A 225 4.85 -1.84 -16.66
C ILE A 225 3.68 -2.85 -16.75
N ASN A 226 2.55 -2.51 -16.15
CA ASN A 226 1.48 -3.46 -15.85
C ASN A 226 0.25 -3.32 -16.78
N SER A 227 0.30 -2.47 -17.78
CA SER A 227 -0.80 -2.33 -18.73
C SER A 227 -0.32 -2.10 -20.18
N ASP A 228 -1.19 -2.43 -21.13
CA ASP A 228 -0.99 -2.13 -22.55
C ASP A 228 -1.56 -0.76 -22.96
N LEU A 229 -1.88 0.11 -22.02
CA LEU A 229 -2.38 1.46 -22.25
C LEU A 229 -1.43 2.26 -23.15
N SER A 230 -1.95 3.12 -24.00
CA SER A 230 -1.11 4.05 -24.77
C SER A 230 -0.33 4.97 -23.81
N ILE A 231 0.83 5.47 -24.25
CA ILE A 231 1.62 6.40 -23.43
C ILE A 231 0.82 7.68 -23.13
N THR A 232 -0.07 8.08 -24.03
CA THR A 232 -0.98 9.21 -23.82
C THR A 232 -2.00 8.92 -22.74
N ASP A 233 -2.60 7.73 -22.74
CA ASP A 233 -3.56 7.33 -21.69
C ASP A 233 -2.86 7.22 -20.31
N VAL A 234 -1.65 6.65 -20.27
CA VAL A 234 -0.83 6.61 -19.06
C VAL A 234 -0.59 8.02 -18.52
N CYS A 235 -0.22 8.97 -19.37
CA CYS A 235 -0.05 10.38 -18.98
C CYS A 235 -1.33 10.94 -18.36
N MET A 236 -2.47 10.79 -19.02
CA MET A 236 -3.75 11.35 -18.56
C MET A 236 -4.24 10.69 -17.27
N LEU A 237 -4.20 9.37 -17.20
CA LEU A 237 -4.64 8.60 -16.03
C LEU A 237 -3.74 8.83 -14.80
N SER A 238 -2.50 9.22 -15.02
CA SER A 238 -1.58 9.59 -13.95
C SER A 238 -1.75 11.03 -13.44
N GLY A 239 -2.74 11.76 -13.96
CA GLY A 239 -3.06 13.13 -13.54
C GLY A 239 -2.24 14.22 -14.24
N PHE A 240 -1.45 13.89 -15.26
CA PHE A 240 -0.80 14.91 -16.09
C PHE A 240 -1.77 15.38 -17.18
N ASN A 241 -1.88 16.68 -17.37
CA ASN A 241 -2.72 17.32 -18.39
C ASN A 241 -1.94 17.76 -19.64
N ASP A 242 -0.62 17.62 -19.64
CA ASP A 242 0.27 18.00 -20.72
C ASP A 242 1.27 16.87 -21.00
N PHE A 243 1.14 16.24 -22.15
CA PHE A 243 1.98 15.15 -22.59
C PHE A 243 3.45 15.55 -22.75
N SER A 244 3.72 16.75 -23.27
CA SER A 244 5.09 17.21 -23.49
C SER A 244 5.80 17.44 -22.14
N ASN A 245 5.09 18.04 -21.19
CA ASN A 245 5.60 18.23 -19.83
C ASN A 245 5.81 16.88 -19.13
N TYR A 246 4.85 15.95 -19.21
CA TYR A 246 4.99 14.60 -18.67
C TYR A 246 6.23 13.89 -19.23
N PHE A 247 6.37 13.89 -20.57
CA PHE A 247 7.49 13.25 -21.24
C PHE A 247 8.84 13.82 -20.78
N HIS A 248 8.93 15.15 -20.69
CA HIS A 248 10.15 15.84 -20.25
C HIS A 248 10.51 15.49 -18.81
N ILE A 249 9.54 15.58 -17.90
CA ILE A 249 9.74 15.31 -16.47
C ILE A 249 10.08 13.81 -16.25
N PHE A 250 9.37 12.92 -16.94
CA PHE A 250 9.63 11.48 -16.86
C PHE A 250 11.06 11.14 -17.31
N LYS A 251 11.46 11.64 -18.48
CA LYS A 251 12.82 11.43 -19.00
C LYS A 251 13.90 12.04 -18.08
N LYS A 252 13.63 13.19 -17.48
CA LYS A 252 14.53 13.81 -16.50
C LYS A 252 14.68 12.93 -15.26
N ARG A 253 13.62 12.29 -14.81
CA ARG A 253 13.60 11.47 -13.58
C ARG A 253 14.20 10.08 -13.77
N TYR A 254 13.84 9.41 -14.88
CA TYR A 254 14.20 8.02 -15.13
C TYR A 254 15.25 7.81 -16.22
N THR A 255 15.79 8.89 -16.82
CA THR A 255 16.77 8.89 -17.92
C THR A 255 16.29 8.28 -19.23
N LEU A 256 15.19 7.55 -19.21
CA LEU A 256 14.54 6.93 -20.35
C LEU A 256 13.20 7.64 -20.68
N SER A 257 12.78 7.59 -21.94
CA SER A 257 11.41 7.99 -22.27
C SER A 257 10.40 6.96 -21.73
N PRO A 258 9.12 7.32 -21.52
CA PRO A 258 8.10 6.37 -21.05
C PRO A 258 8.04 5.09 -21.88
N LEU A 259 8.12 5.21 -23.21
CA LEU A 259 8.11 4.05 -24.11
C LEU A 259 9.38 3.19 -23.98
N GLN A 260 10.55 3.83 -23.84
CA GLN A 260 11.81 3.11 -23.61
C GLN A 260 11.81 2.41 -22.25
N TYR A 261 11.27 3.08 -21.22
CA TYR A 261 11.11 2.53 -19.88
C TYR A 261 10.22 1.27 -19.91
N ARG A 262 9.05 1.34 -20.54
CA ARG A 262 8.17 0.18 -20.75
C ARG A 262 8.92 -0.98 -21.41
N LYS A 263 9.63 -0.73 -22.53
CA LYS A 263 10.34 -1.78 -23.27
C LYS A 263 11.48 -2.41 -22.47
N ALA A 264 12.15 -1.66 -21.62
CA ALA A 264 13.24 -2.14 -20.79
C ALA A 264 12.74 -3.03 -19.65
N HIS A 265 11.61 -2.67 -19.02
CA HIS A 265 11.13 -3.30 -17.80
C HIS A 265 10.10 -4.41 -18.03
N THR A 266 9.28 -4.37 -19.09
CA THR A 266 8.37 -5.49 -19.45
C THR A 266 9.08 -6.80 -19.80
N LYS A 267 10.38 -6.81 -20.10
CA LYS A 267 11.17 -8.03 -20.35
C LYS A 267 12.09 -8.43 -19.19
N SER A 268 12.56 -7.48 -18.39
CA SER A 268 13.54 -7.70 -17.32
C SER A 268 12.87 -8.04 -15.99
N ASP A 269 11.74 -7.41 -15.71
CA ASP A 269 11.08 -7.56 -14.41
C ASP A 269 10.27 -8.85 -14.28
N LYS A 270 9.97 -9.54 -15.40
CA LYS A 270 9.53 -10.96 -15.31
C LYS A 270 10.54 -11.85 -14.59
N ILE A 271 11.82 -11.50 -14.63
CA ILE A 271 12.91 -12.27 -13.96
C ILE A 271 13.07 -11.78 -12.50
N ASN A 272 12.88 -10.49 -12.22
CA ASN A 272 12.94 -9.97 -10.85
C ASN A 272 11.63 -10.18 -10.09
N PHE A 273 10.48 -10.20 -10.77
CA PHE A 273 9.20 -10.59 -10.16
C PHE A 273 9.21 -12.06 -9.74
N GLU A 274 9.83 -12.97 -10.49
CA GLU A 274 10.01 -14.35 -10.02
C GLU A 274 10.82 -14.45 -8.73
N SER A 275 11.78 -13.55 -8.49
CA SER A 275 12.52 -13.49 -7.23
C SER A 275 11.72 -12.84 -6.10
N ILE A 276 10.80 -11.93 -6.43
CA ILE A 276 9.83 -11.34 -5.47
C ILE A 276 8.64 -12.28 -5.28
N GLU A 277 8.14 -12.93 -6.34
CA GLU A 277 7.12 -13.99 -6.26
C GLU A 277 7.59 -15.18 -5.42
N GLN A 278 8.88 -15.45 -5.32
CA GLN A 278 9.40 -16.42 -4.34
C GLN A 278 9.16 -15.98 -2.88
N THR A 279 8.86 -14.71 -2.65
CA THR A 279 8.47 -14.19 -1.34
C THR A 279 6.97 -14.36 -1.08
N TYR A 280 6.15 -14.45 -2.15
CA TYR A 280 4.71 -14.71 -2.08
C TYR A 280 4.42 -16.11 -2.60
N HIS A 281 4.17 -17.05 -1.71
CA HIS A 281 3.55 -18.31 -2.09
C HIS A 281 2.04 -18.08 -2.19
N THR A 282 1.57 -17.69 -3.39
CA THR A 282 0.16 -17.84 -3.73
C THR A 282 -0.13 -19.33 -3.69
N ARG A 283 -1.15 -19.72 -2.94
CA ARG A 283 -1.65 -21.10 -2.98
C ARG A 283 -2.26 -21.33 -4.36
N ASP A 284 -1.49 -21.95 -5.26
CA ASP A 284 -2.07 -22.50 -6.46
C ASP A 284 -3.15 -23.53 -6.06
N THR A 285 -4.33 -23.39 -6.62
CA THR A 285 -5.52 -24.19 -6.33
C THR A 285 -5.40 -25.66 -6.76
N LYS A 286 -4.19 -26.20 -6.92
CA LYS A 286 -3.94 -27.61 -7.22
C LYS A 286 -2.85 -28.19 -6.33
N SER A 287 -3.31 -28.94 -5.32
CA SER A 287 -2.55 -29.92 -4.52
C SER A 287 -1.48 -29.35 -3.55
N ASP A 288 -1.88 -28.95 -2.35
CA ASP A 288 -1.20 -29.46 -1.14
C ASP A 288 -2.06 -29.23 0.12
N SER A 289 -2.91 -30.21 0.43
CA SER A 289 -3.79 -30.23 1.61
C SER A 289 -3.05 -30.52 2.93
N SER A 290 -1.73 -30.35 3.01
CA SER A 290 -0.94 -30.84 4.15
C SER A 290 -0.16 -29.79 4.95
N ARG A 291 -0.35 -28.48 4.72
CA ARG A 291 0.30 -27.45 5.54
C ARG A 291 -0.70 -26.49 6.19
N ILE A 292 -1.56 -27.02 7.04
CA ILE A 292 -2.22 -26.22 8.06
C ILE A 292 -1.14 -25.86 9.09
N LEU A 293 -0.63 -24.64 9.05
CA LEU A 293 0.12 -24.08 10.16
C LEU A 293 -0.80 -24.04 11.37
N LYS A 294 -0.65 -25.00 12.28
CA LYS A 294 -1.21 -24.91 13.62
C LYS A 294 -0.50 -23.73 14.28
N ILE A 295 -1.17 -22.60 14.40
CA ILE A 295 -0.75 -21.52 15.28
C ILE A 295 -0.83 -22.13 16.69
N ASN A 296 0.33 -22.36 17.29
CA ASN A 296 0.40 -22.92 18.63
C ASN A 296 -0.33 -21.98 19.59
N LYS A 297 -1.16 -22.59 20.42
CA LYS A 297 -1.86 -21.94 21.54
C LYS A 297 -0.89 -21.45 22.60
#